data_b0ed5fe07a2867b9932a6087ac15c3f0
#
_entry.id   b0ed5fe07a2867b9932a6087ac15c3f0
#
_cell.length_a   1.000
_cell.length_b   1.000
_cell.length_c   1.000
_cell.angle_alpha   90.00
_cell.angle_beta   90.00
_cell.angle_gamma   90.00
#
_symmetry.space_group_name_H-M   'P 1'
#
loop_
_entity.id
_entity.type
_entity.pdbx_description
1 polymer ?
#
loop_
_entity_poly.entity_id
_entity_poly.type
_entity_poly.pdbx_seq_one_letter_code
_entity_poly.pdbx_strand_id
1 'polypeptide(L)'
;MDNTGFAIGEFMDACGSCDVDETGIRDEDDPTCVYVIYDDVSGDAVAATDADPLEPKSFDDATTGPMAPRWWESMRDEIVALVKNRTWTYVSRNDPRLKGRPPTKSRWVYKVKLRRDGTVERLKSRFVVCGYSQRQGLDYDRAFSATMRASSFRTLLAVAAGKKLRLVHFDVSNAFTQADLDDVDLFVEPAKGFEEWEIINGKRVSKLLHLRRALYGSKQASRLWQETLCEFLLSRGFTRSSADPCVYRLSRGNEEILVGVYVDDIVAAYRGDKLFKEFSTEFQKRFTSRFEGDLHWFLGIGIDQNDDFSVSASHESSIAKLCEKYIPHNAVTRECPPTDLFSKLDKAQSDVERAKVDLFPYASIVGALLYIAVMTRPDIAFHTSVLAKFLSDPSEDCCKAATQLLQYLWSTKDRKMVFNGSCTVPQGLSKHAVDIKKNHGFVAYSDSSWGNKYPYPMFGYGIYLFGGLISFGSKQLKTVAFSSCEAEYAAAAYCCKEIEFVRNLCFDMGVVLYGRLVLAVDNTAVIDVAHDVGVSARTKHFDRAIHYLRDLTQLRRVLPHYVSTDMQRADGYTKSLDKSKYFAWLRTIFPVAST
;
A
#
# COMPACT_ATOMS: atom_id res chain seq x y z
N MET A 1 18.01 1.42 24.06
CA MET A 1 16.55 1.65 24.14
C MET A 1 16.24 2.86 23.28
N ASP A 2 16.22 2.68 21.98
CA ASP A 2 15.96 3.76 21.02
C ASP A 2 14.59 3.54 20.41
N ASN A 3 13.60 4.27 20.98
CA ASN A 3 12.26 4.36 20.46
C ASN A 3 12.26 5.25 19.20
N THR A 4 12.45 4.67 18.04
CA THR A 4 12.09 5.27 16.75
C THR A 4 10.62 4.97 16.46
N GLY A 5 9.72 5.54 17.28
CA GLY A 5 8.29 5.53 17.00
C GLY A 5 7.95 6.58 15.95
N PHE A 6 7.88 6.20 14.68
CA PHE A 6 7.27 6.99 13.63
C PHE A 6 5.89 6.46 13.28
N ALA A 7 5.02 7.41 12.94
CA ALA A 7 3.60 7.23 12.72
C ALA A 7 3.28 6.02 11.83
N ILE A 8 2.87 5.01 12.50
CA ILE A 8 2.39 3.74 12.02
C ILE A 8 0.89 3.91 11.91
N GLY A 9 0.38 4.10 10.77
CA GLY A 9 -1.07 4.26 10.69
C GLY A 9 -1.65 4.24 9.33
N GLU A 10 -1.23 3.57 8.31
CA GLU A 10 -2.00 3.70 7.06
C GLU A 10 -1.82 2.58 6.05
N PHE A 11 -0.95 1.60 6.32
CA PHE A 11 -0.84 0.45 5.43
C PHE A 11 -1.87 -0.67 5.73
N MET A 12 -2.61 -0.52 6.81
CA MET A 12 -3.61 -1.50 7.26
C MET A 12 -4.78 -1.66 6.29
N ASP A 13 -5.14 -0.60 5.56
CA ASP A 13 -6.23 -0.64 4.58
C ASP A 13 -5.83 -1.32 3.26
N ALA A 14 -4.56 -1.35 2.90
CA ALA A 14 -4.09 -2.05 1.71
C ALA A 14 -4.10 -3.58 1.88
N CYS A 15 -4.06 -4.07 3.12
CA CYS A 15 -4.17 -5.50 3.44
C CYS A 15 -5.63 -5.98 3.62
N GLY A 16 -6.63 -5.13 3.29
CA GLY A 16 -8.07 -5.45 3.37
C GLY A 16 -8.55 -5.46 4.83
N SER A 17 -9.30 -4.42 5.19
CA SER A 17 -10.16 -4.27 6.38
C SER A 17 -9.64 -4.89 7.69
N CYS A 18 -8.93 -4.13 8.49
CA CYS A 18 -9.13 -4.21 9.93
C CYS A 18 -10.51 -3.60 10.19
N ASP A 19 -11.42 -4.41 10.72
CA ASP A 19 -12.72 -3.93 11.17
C ASP A 19 -12.46 -2.89 12.28
N VAL A 20 -12.71 -1.63 11.98
CA VAL A 20 -12.87 -0.59 12.99
C VAL A 20 -14.29 -0.78 13.49
N ASP A 21 -14.49 -1.12 14.77
CA ASP A 21 -15.82 -1.12 15.36
C ASP A 21 -16.40 0.31 15.36
N GLU A 22 -17.70 0.43 15.60
CA GLU A 22 -18.41 1.72 15.63
C GLU A 22 -17.83 2.72 16.67
N THR A 23 -16.90 2.30 17.53
CA THR A 23 -16.27 3.11 18.58
C THR A 23 -14.89 3.66 18.19
N GLY A 24 -14.31 3.23 17.04
CA GLY A 24 -13.04 3.75 16.54
C GLY A 24 -11.81 3.26 17.32
N ILE A 25 -11.95 2.25 18.18
CA ILE A 25 -10.84 1.67 18.96
C ILE A 25 -10.15 0.61 18.11
N ARG A 26 -8.85 0.76 17.90
CA ARG A 26 -8.00 -0.23 17.23
C ARG A 26 -7.67 -1.36 18.20
N ASP A 27 -7.78 -2.58 17.74
CA ASP A 27 -7.26 -3.74 18.46
C ASP A 27 -5.73 -3.76 18.31
N GLU A 28 -5.01 -3.20 19.28
CA GLU A 28 -3.54 -3.10 19.30
C GLU A 28 -2.84 -4.47 19.43
N ASP A 29 -3.59 -5.53 19.71
CA ASP A 29 -3.07 -6.88 19.97
C ASP A 29 -3.12 -7.81 18.73
N ASP A 30 -3.40 -7.33 17.50
CA ASP A 30 -3.39 -8.17 16.30
C ASP A 30 -1.95 -8.42 15.79
N PRO A 31 -1.35 -9.59 16.04
CA PRO A 31 0.03 -9.89 15.61
C PRO A 31 0.19 -10.05 14.10
N THR A 32 -0.91 -9.95 13.32
CA THR A 32 -0.85 -10.00 11.85
C THR A 32 -0.75 -8.61 11.23
N CYS A 33 -0.79 -7.56 12.04
CA CYS A 33 -0.55 -6.19 11.60
C CYS A 33 0.95 -5.97 11.39
N VAL A 34 1.42 -6.27 10.20
CA VAL A 34 2.79 -5.91 9.80
C VAL A 34 2.79 -4.48 9.30
N TYR A 35 3.50 -3.65 10.03
CA TYR A 35 3.71 -2.27 9.68
C TYR A 35 4.85 -2.16 8.67
N VAL A 36 4.53 -1.83 7.43
CA VAL A 36 5.54 -1.38 6.48
C VAL A 36 5.75 0.11 6.74
N ILE A 37 6.90 0.44 7.29
CA ILE A 37 7.30 1.84 7.46
C ILE A 37 7.65 2.35 6.06
N TYR A 38 6.76 3.15 5.49
CA TYR A 38 7.13 3.99 4.37
C TYR A 38 8.04 5.09 4.90
N ASP A 39 9.19 5.24 4.29
CA ASP A 39 9.92 6.48 4.37
C ASP A 39 9.13 7.52 3.57
N ASP A 40 8.23 8.26 4.25
CA ASP A 40 7.47 9.40 3.70
C ASP A 40 8.34 10.43 2.98
N VAL A 41 9.66 10.25 3.08
CA VAL A 41 10.68 11.14 2.57
C VAL A 41 11.09 10.78 1.13
N SER A 42 10.86 9.56 0.64
CA SER A 42 11.37 9.16 -0.68
C SER A 42 10.35 8.53 -1.62
N GLY A 43 9.15 8.15 -1.15
CA GLY A 43 8.22 7.34 -1.95
C GLY A 43 8.75 5.94 -2.28
N ASP A 44 9.95 5.62 -1.82
CA ASP A 44 10.52 4.29 -1.93
C ASP A 44 10.15 3.49 -0.68
N ALA A 45 9.54 2.33 -0.84
CA ALA A 45 9.34 1.37 0.24
C ALA A 45 10.71 0.88 0.70
N VAL A 46 11.25 1.53 1.72
CA VAL A 46 12.47 1.10 2.37
C VAL A 46 12.05 0.49 3.70
N ALA A 47 12.12 -0.85 3.79
CA ALA A 47 12.23 -1.47 5.11
C ALA A 47 13.34 -0.72 5.86
N ALA A 48 13.10 -0.35 7.12
CA ALA A 48 14.09 0.33 7.96
C ALA A 48 15.38 -0.48 7.91
N THR A 49 16.34 -0.02 7.13
CA THR A 49 17.55 -0.77 6.81
C THR A 49 18.74 0.05 7.23
N ASP A 50 19.80 -0.62 7.56
CA ASP A 50 21.11 -0.03 7.81
C ASP A 50 21.38 1.10 6.83
N ALA A 51 21.62 2.29 7.36
CA ALA A 51 21.86 3.49 6.56
C ALA A 51 22.99 3.20 5.56
N ASP A 52 22.82 3.64 4.31
CA ASP A 52 23.90 3.69 3.33
C ASP A 52 25.09 4.39 4.02
N PRO A 53 26.31 3.82 4.00
CA PRO A 53 27.47 4.43 4.63
C PRO A 53 27.75 5.87 4.18
N LEU A 54 27.13 6.30 3.06
CA LEU A 54 27.18 7.69 2.57
C LEU A 54 26.09 8.61 3.16
N GLU A 55 25.10 8.07 3.89
CA GLU A 55 24.00 8.84 4.49
C GLU A 55 24.34 9.25 5.92
N PRO A 56 24.48 10.57 6.23
CA PRO A 56 24.73 11.04 7.58
C PRO A 56 23.53 10.72 8.49
N LYS A 57 23.83 10.27 9.71
CA LYS A 57 22.81 10.00 10.75
C LYS A 57 22.45 11.25 11.57
N SER A 58 23.30 12.25 11.55
CA SER A 58 23.15 13.49 12.31
C SER A 58 23.61 14.71 11.53
N PHE A 59 23.25 15.90 12.03
CA PHE A 59 23.77 17.16 11.48
C PHE A 59 25.29 17.24 11.58
N ASP A 60 25.86 16.78 12.68
CA ASP A 60 27.31 16.83 12.88
C ASP A 60 28.01 15.89 11.88
N ASP A 61 27.49 14.69 11.63
CA ASP A 61 28.02 13.79 10.61
C ASP A 61 27.95 14.43 9.21
N ALA A 62 26.85 15.10 8.89
CA ALA A 62 26.67 15.75 7.59
C ALA A 62 27.64 16.93 7.38
N THR A 63 28.02 17.63 8.46
CA THR A 63 28.80 18.85 8.39
C THR A 63 30.29 18.68 8.64
N THR A 64 30.74 17.49 9.09
CA THR A 64 32.15 17.19 9.36
C THR A 64 32.79 16.20 8.38
N GLY A 65 32.00 15.46 7.62
CA GLY A 65 32.49 14.47 6.66
C GLY A 65 33.01 15.07 5.34
N PRO A 66 33.62 14.26 4.46
CA PRO A 66 34.19 14.70 3.17
C PRO A 66 33.13 15.27 2.22
N MET A 67 31.86 14.92 2.41
CA MET A 67 30.74 15.44 1.61
C MET A 67 30.06 16.67 2.24
N ALA A 68 30.60 17.22 3.34
CA ALA A 68 30.02 18.33 4.07
C ALA A 68 29.62 19.54 3.18
N PRO A 69 30.44 20.02 2.23
CA PRO A 69 30.04 21.16 1.38
C PRO A 69 28.76 20.87 0.58
N ARG A 70 28.61 19.64 0.05
CA ARG A 70 27.42 19.24 -0.73
C ARG A 70 26.19 19.07 0.17
N TRP A 71 26.36 18.60 1.40
CA TRP A 71 25.26 18.51 2.36
C TRP A 71 24.81 19.91 2.82
N TRP A 72 25.75 20.85 3.03
CA TRP A 72 25.41 22.25 3.30
C TRP A 72 24.62 22.90 2.16
N GLU A 73 25.00 22.66 0.92
CA GLU A 73 24.24 23.11 -0.26
C GLU A 73 22.81 22.53 -0.24
N SER A 74 22.66 21.21 -0.07
CA SER A 74 21.37 20.54 -0.01
C SER A 74 20.48 21.06 1.13
N MET A 75 21.05 21.32 2.33
CA MET A 75 20.31 21.91 3.45
C MET A 75 19.87 23.35 3.15
N ARG A 76 20.73 24.13 2.50
CA ARG A 76 20.42 25.51 2.10
C ARG A 76 19.28 25.54 1.08
N ASP A 77 19.30 24.66 0.09
CA ASP A 77 18.24 24.55 -0.91
C ASP A 77 16.89 24.23 -0.26
N GLU A 78 16.88 23.32 0.70
CA GLU A 78 15.67 23.00 1.47
C GLU A 78 15.14 24.21 2.23
N ILE A 79 15.99 24.92 2.99
CA ILE A 79 15.56 26.11 3.76
C ILE A 79 15.05 27.20 2.80
N VAL A 80 15.73 27.44 1.68
CA VAL A 80 15.29 28.42 0.68
C VAL A 80 13.88 28.06 0.15
N ALA A 81 13.64 26.80 -0.15
CA ALA A 81 12.33 26.33 -0.62
C ALA A 81 11.24 26.54 0.44
N LEU A 82 11.53 26.19 1.70
CA LEU A 82 10.60 26.36 2.81
C LEU A 82 10.28 27.84 3.10
N VAL A 83 11.29 28.71 3.08
CA VAL A 83 11.12 30.17 3.24
C VAL A 83 10.32 30.76 2.08
N LYS A 84 10.59 30.35 0.83
CA LYS A 84 9.83 30.76 -0.36
C LYS A 84 8.35 30.39 -0.20
N ASN A 85 8.06 29.23 0.35
CA ASN A 85 6.69 28.77 0.65
C ASN A 85 6.08 29.47 1.87
N ARG A 86 6.79 30.37 2.56
CA ARG A 86 6.33 31.06 3.79
C ARG A 86 5.90 30.07 4.87
N THR A 87 6.67 28.99 5.04
CA THR A 87 6.30 27.87 5.92
C THR A 87 6.22 28.30 7.39
N TRP A 88 7.01 29.30 7.83
CA TRP A 88 7.01 29.81 9.20
C TRP A 88 7.31 31.30 9.29
N THR A 89 7.10 31.85 10.50
CA THR A 89 7.62 33.14 10.95
C THR A 89 8.51 32.92 12.17
N TYR A 90 9.63 33.66 12.28
CA TYR A 90 10.45 33.62 13.47
C TYR A 90 9.78 34.37 14.63
N VAL A 91 9.79 33.79 15.82
CA VAL A 91 9.19 34.37 17.02
C VAL A 91 10.11 34.21 18.21
N SER A 92 9.94 35.08 19.22
CA SER A 92 10.71 35.00 20.46
C SER A 92 10.35 33.76 21.28
N ARG A 93 11.30 33.23 22.02
CA ARG A 93 11.02 32.19 23.02
C ARG A 93 10.10 32.66 24.16
N ASN A 94 9.93 33.96 24.31
CA ASN A 94 8.97 34.54 25.23
C ASN A 94 7.60 34.86 24.60
N ASP A 95 7.32 34.33 23.42
CA ASP A 95 6.02 34.55 22.76
C ASP A 95 4.87 34.09 23.67
N PRO A 96 3.89 34.96 24.01
CA PRO A 96 2.83 34.62 24.95
C PRO A 96 1.93 33.49 24.47
N ARG A 97 1.89 33.22 23.16
CA ARG A 97 1.13 32.10 22.58
C ARG A 97 1.71 30.72 22.92
N LEU A 98 2.99 30.67 23.30
CA LEU A 98 3.61 29.44 23.86
C LEU A 98 2.92 28.99 25.14
N LYS A 99 2.38 29.92 25.94
CA LYS A 99 1.71 29.60 27.23
C LYS A 99 2.54 28.68 28.13
N GLY A 100 3.88 28.86 28.15
CA GLY A 100 4.81 28.02 28.92
C GLY A 100 5.02 26.58 28.34
N ARG A 101 4.51 26.29 27.15
CA ARG A 101 4.71 24.99 26.52
C ARG A 101 6.11 24.86 25.92
N PRO A 102 6.79 23.70 26.05
CA PRO A 102 8.02 23.46 25.31
C PRO A 102 7.73 23.41 23.81
N PRO A 103 8.60 23.96 22.95
CA PRO A 103 8.47 23.86 21.52
C PRO A 103 8.65 22.41 21.05
N THR A 104 8.03 22.09 19.93
CA THR A 104 8.19 20.79 19.27
C THR A 104 9.61 20.67 18.72
N LYS A 105 10.23 19.52 18.88
CA LYS A 105 11.57 19.25 18.37
C LYS A 105 11.58 19.16 16.84
N SER A 106 12.74 19.43 16.27
CA SER A 106 13.02 19.28 14.84
C SER A 106 14.32 18.51 14.60
N ARG A 107 14.51 18.03 13.39
CA ARG A 107 15.77 17.41 12.97
C ARG A 107 15.98 17.51 11.47
N TRP A 108 17.20 17.25 11.03
CA TRP A 108 17.52 16.99 9.65
C TRP A 108 17.38 15.49 9.32
N VAL A 109 16.93 15.20 8.12
CA VAL A 109 16.92 13.86 7.52
C VAL A 109 17.68 13.95 6.20
N TYR A 110 18.63 13.04 6.01
CA TYR A 110 19.53 13.03 4.86
C TYR A 110 19.26 11.79 4.01
N LYS A 111 19.28 11.95 2.69
CA LYS A 111 19.10 10.84 1.74
C LYS A 111 20.00 11.03 0.53
N VAL A 112 20.67 9.97 0.11
CA VAL A 112 21.42 9.91 -1.15
C VAL A 112 20.49 9.38 -2.24
N LYS A 113 20.21 10.18 -3.26
CA LYS A 113 19.47 9.72 -4.43
C LYS A 113 20.45 9.18 -5.45
N LEU A 114 20.22 7.92 -5.88
CA LEU A 114 21.06 7.23 -6.85
C LEU A 114 20.35 7.18 -8.21
N ARG A 115 21.13 7.27 -9.29
CA ARG A 115 20.68 6.95 -10.65
C ARG A 115 20.50 5.44 -10.82
N ARG A 116 19.92 5.04 -11.94
CA ARG A 116 19.74 3.60 -12.30
C ARG A 116 21.06 2.82 -12.35
N ASP A 117 22.16 3.48 -12.67
CA ASP A 117 23.52 2.92 -12.73
C ASP A 117 24.24 2.86 -11.38
N GLY A 118 23.55 3.22 -10.29
CA GLY A 118 24.10 3.23 -8.93
C GLY A 118 24.94 4.47 -8.61
N THR A 119 25.15 5.41 -9.53
CA THR A 119 25.88 6.65 -9.27
C THR A 119 25.01 7.64 -8.49
N VAL A 120 25.67 8.49 -7.66
CA VAL A 120 24.96 9.53 -6.90
C VAL A 120 24.36 10.55 -7.85
N GLU A 121 23.05 10.65 -7.88
CA GLU A 121 22.33 11.67 -8.63
C GLU A 121 22.38 13.01 -7.89
N ARG A 122 21.91 13.00 -6.64
CA ARG A 122 21.90 14.18 -5.76
C ARG A 122 21.85 13.78 -4.29
N LEU A 123 22.29 14.68 -3.44
CA LEU A 123 22.06 14.62 -1.99
C LEU A 123 20.75 15.36 -1.69
N LYS A 124 19.94 14.81 -0.82
CA LYS A 124 18.66 15.41 -0.41
C LYS A 124 18.62 15.55 1.11
N SER A 125 18.51 16.78 1.57
CA SER A 125 18.28 17.09 2.98
C SER A 125 16.84 17.52 3.18
N ARG A 126 16.18 17.05 4.24
CA ARG A 126 14.86 17.52 4.63
C ARG A 126 14.85 18.01 6.07
N PHE A 127 14.30 19.19 6.29
CA PHE A 127 14.02 19.70 7.60
C PHE A 127 12.66 19.17 8.08
N VAL A 128 12.63 18.41 9.17
CA VAL A 128 11.43 17.71 9.63
C VAL A 128 11.08 18.00 11.08
N VAL A 129 9.80 18.10 11.38
CA VAL A 129 9.26 18.17 12.74
C VAL A 129 9.31 16.79 13.36
N CYS A 130 9.68 16.70 14.62
CA CYS A 130 9.62 15.48 15.41
C CYS A 130 8.19 15.26 15.93
N GLY A 131 7.29 14.71 15.11
CA GLY A 131 5.88 14.52 15.42
C GLY A 131 5.61 13.73 16.71
N TYR A 132 6.53 12.83 17.10
CA TYR A 132 6.45 12.12 18.39
C TYR A 132 6.53 13.06 19.61
N SER A 133 7.04 14.28 19.46
CA SER A 133 7.07 15.29 20.52
C SER A 133 5.83 16.20 20.53
N GLN A 134 4.92 16.06 19.56
CA GLN A 134 3.66 16.78 19.54
C GLN A 134 2.62 16.15 20.48
N ARG A 135 1.77 16.99 21.06
CA ARG A 135 0.73 16.60 22.03
C ARG A 135 -0.64 16.81 21.43
N GLN A 136 -1.45 15.76 21.45
CA GLN A 136 -2.83 15.83 20.99
C GLN A 136 -3.66 16.79 21.84
N GLY A 137 -4.55 17.54 21.21
CA GLY A 137 -5.34 18.59 21.84
C GLY A 137 -4.61 19.91 22.12
N LEU A 138 -3.29 19.98 21.82
CA LEU A 138 -2.47 21.18 22.00
C LEU A 138 -1.70 21.56 20.74
N ASP A 139 -0.99 20.62 20.15
CA ASP A 139 -0.13 20.81 18.97
C ASP A 139 -0.80 20.26 17.70
N TYR A 140 -1.79 19.41 17.85
CA TYR A 140 -2.69 18.91 16.80
C TYR A 140 -3.94 18.26 17.43
N ASP A 141 -5.05 18.21 16.67
CA ASP A 141 -6.28 17.52 17.08
C ASP A 141 -6.46 16.20 16.32
N ARG A 142 -6.36 16.23 15.01
CA ARG A 142 -6.55 15.08 14.11
C ARG A 142 -5.30 14.87 13.26
N ALA A 143 -4.89 13.61 13.12
CA ALA A 143 -3.71 13.23 12.34
C ALA A 143 -4.03 12.30 11.17
N PHE A 144 -5.18 11.60 11.17
CA PHE A 144 -5.51 10.60 10.18
C PHE A 144 -5.63 11.19 8.77
N SER A 145 -4.99 10.55 7.80
CA SER A 145 -5.07 10.79 6.37
C SER A 145 -5.18 9.44 5.67
N ALA A 146 -6.10 9.32 4.73
CA ALA A 146 -6.23 8.10 3.96
C ALA A 146 -5.15 8.01 2.88
N THR A 147 -4.69 6.78 2.59
CA THR A 147 -3.86 6.46 1.42
C THR A 147 -4.64 5.56 0.46
N MET A 148 -4.34 5.66 -0.83
CA MET A 148 -5.01 4.84 -1.84
C MET A 148 -4.69 3.36 -1.64
N ARG A 149 -5.72 2.50 -1.59
CA ARG A 149 -5.52 1.05 -1.45
C ARG A 149 -4.83 0.45 -2.69
N ALA A 150 -4.02 -0.58 -2.49
CA ALA A 150 -3.39 -1.32 -3.59
C ALA A 150 -4.42 -1.90 -4.58
N SER A 151 -5.59 -2.37 -4.09
CA SER A 151 -6.70 -2.82 -4.93
C SER A 151 -7.33 -1.66 -5.72
N SER A 152 -7.43 -0.46 -5.14
CA SER A 152 -7.91 0.73 -5.85
C SER A 152 -6.97 1.14 -6.97
N PHE A 153 -5.67 1.11 -6.72
CA PHE A 153 -4.67 1.37 -7.74
C PHE A 153 -4.75 0.37 -8.89
N ARG A 154 -4.76 -0.94 -8.60
CA ARG A 154 -4.91 -1.97 -9.65
C ARG A 154 -6.25 -1.87 -10.38
N THR A 155 -7.34 -1.52 -9.69
CA THR A 155 -8.64 -1.27 -10.32
C THR A 155 -8.57 -0.08 -11.28
N LEU A 156 -7.86 1.00 -10.91
CA LEU A 156 -7.64 2.15 -11.79
C LEU A 156 -6.87 1.74 -13.05
N LEU A 157 -5.81 0.91 -12.94
CA LEU A 157 -5.07 0.39 -14.09
C LEU A 157 -5.97 -0.47 -14.99
N ALA A 158 -6.77 -1.37 -14.40
CA ALA A 158 -7.69 -2.22 -15.13
C ALA A 158 -8.78 -1.40 -15.85
N VAL A 159 -9.35 -0.41 -15.18
CA VAL A 159 -10.34 0.51 -15.76
C VAL A 159 -9.70 1.35 -16.87
N ALA A 160 -8.47 1.83 -16.70
CA ALA A 160 -7.75 2.56 -17.73
C ALA A 160 -7.59 1.72 -18.99
N ALA A 161 -7.15 0.46 -18.86
CA ALA A 161 -7.05 -0.47 -19.97
C ALA A 161 -8.41 -0.75 -20.63
N GLY A 162 -9.45 -1.08 -19.82
CA GLY A 162 -10.77 -1.43 -20.32
C GLY A 162 -11.55 -0.29 -20.98
N LYS A 163 -11.37 0.93 -20.50
CA LYS A 163 -12.01 2.15 -21.05
C LYS A 163 -11.13 2.91 -22.03
N LYS A 164 -9.91 2.43 -22.30
CA LYS A 164 -8.91 3.05 -23.17
C LYS A 164 -8.59 4.48 -22.72
N LEU A 165 -8.19 4.64 -21.46
CA LEU A 165 -7.72 5.91 -20.88
C LEU A 165 -6.21 5.95 -20.89
N ARG A 166 -5.62 7.11 -21.19
CA ARG A 166 -4.18 7.34 -21.05
C ARG A 166 -3.80 7.53 -19.59
N LEU A 167 -2.72 6.91 -19.17
CA LEU A 167 -2.16 7.01 -17.83
C LEU A 167 -1.03 8.03 -17.79
N VAL A 168 -1.12 8.99 -16.86
CA VAL A 168 -0.10 10.04 -16.68
C VAL A 168 0.18 10.27 -15.20
N HIS A 169 1.30 10.93 -14.93
CA HIS A 169 1.81 11.14 -13.57
C HIS A 169 2.10 12.63 -13.29
N PHE A 170 1.73 13.07 -12.08
CA PHE A 170 2.12 14.36 -11.50
C PHE A 170 2.89 14.12 -10.21
N ASP A 171 4.06 14.74 -10.08
CA ASP A 171 4.83 14.84 -8.83
C ASP A 171 4.57 16.20 -8.18
N VAL A 172 4.11 16.23 -6.94
CA VAL A 172 3.86 17.48 -6.22
C VAL A 172 5.03 17.80 -5.33
N SER A 173 5.77 18.83 -5.71
CA SER A 173 6.96 19.25 -4.95
C SER A 173 6.58 19.87 -3.62
N ASN A 174 7.18 19.35 -2.51
CA ASN A 174 6.93 19.84 -1.16
C ASN A 174 5.43 19.93 -0.81
N ALA A 175 4.67 18.88 -1.11
CA ALA A 175 3.21 18.81 -0.99
C ALA A 175 2.69 19.36 0.35
N PHE A 176 3.24 18.93 1.48
CA PHE A 176 2.78 19.35 2.80
C PHE A 176 2.87 20.86 3.01
N THR A 177 3.94 21.51 2.52
CA THR A 177 4.10 22.97 2.67
C THR A 177 3.19 23.80 1.76
N GLN A 178 2.39 23.16 0.93
CA GLN A 178 1.36 23.80 0.12
C GLN A 178 -0.02 23.83 0.81
N ALA A 179 -0.14 23.16 1.95
CA ALA A 179 -1.30 23.20 2.83
C ALA A 179 -1.07 24.20 3.97
N ASP A 180 -2.09 25.01 4.26
CA ASP A 180 -2.06 25.91 5.43
C ASP A 180 -2.18 25.06 6.71
N LEU A 181 -1.51 25.51 7.78
CA LEU A 181 -1.67 24.88 9.08
C LEU A 181 -3.04 25.27 9.66
N ASP A 182 -3.66 24.34 10.38
CA ASP A 182 -4.89 24.58 11.14
C ASP A 182 -4.73 25.74 12.14
N ASP A 183 -5.81 26.14 12.81
CA ASP A 183 -5.85 27.17 13.86
C ASP A 183 -5.05 26.83 15.12
N VAL A 184 -4.18 25.82 15.06
CA VAL A 184 -3.29 25.40 16.15
C VAL A 184 -1.96 26.10 16.03
N ASP A 185 -1.57 26.84 17.10
CA ASP A 185 -0.24 27.43 17.20
C ASP A 185 0.85 26.37 17.40
N LEU A 186 1.55 26.01 16.34
CA LEU A 186 2.66 25.05 16.39
C LEU A 186 4.02 25.79 16.37
N PHE A 187 4.74 25.69 17.48
CA PHE A 187 6.07 26.25 17.65
C PHE A 187 7.12 25.14 17.58
N VAL A 188 8.12 25.34 16.74
CA VAL A 188 9.13 24.32 16.43
C VAL A 188 10.54 24.89 16.66
N GLU A 189 11.44 24.07 17.17
CA GLU A 189 12.86 24.42 17.26
C GLU A 189 13.43 24.69 15.85
N PRO A 190 14.29 25.69 15.66
CA PRO A 190 14.84 26.01 14.36
C PRO A 190 15.75 24.89 13.83
N ALA A 191 15.94 24.88 12.52
CA ALA A 191 16.87 23.97 11.87
C ALA A 191 18.30 24.23 12.34
N LYS A 192 18.98 23.21 12.86
CA LYS A 192 20.38 23.32 13.29
C LYS A 192 21.26 23.82 12.14
N GLY A 193 22.02 24.90 12.38
CA GLY A 193 22.86 25.58 11.38
C GLY A 193 22.18 26.74 10.64
N PHE A 194 20.86 26.95 10.85
CA PHE A 194 20.07 28.02 10.20
C PHE A 194 19.24 28.81 11.23
N GLU A 195 19.72 28.92 12.47
CA GLU A 195 19.03 29.59 13.55
C GLU A 195 19.07 31.11 13.38
N GLU A 196 17.98 31.79 13.64
CA GLU A 196 17.97 33.20 14.01
C GLU A 196 18.10 33.36 15.53
N TRP A 197 18.74 34.43 15.96
CA TRP A 197 19.12 34.63 17.37
C TRP A 197 18.48 35.89 17.94
N GLU A 198 18.20 35.85 19.23
CA GLU A 198 17.75 36.97 20.02
C GLU A 198 18.50 37.01 21.35
N ILE A 199 18.44 38.14 22.09
CA ILE A 199 19.01 38.27 23.42
C ILE A 199 17.87 38.32 24.44
N ILE A 200 17.82 37.33 25.33
CA ILE A 200 16.87 37.27 26.45
C ILE A 200 17.67 37.21 27.73
N ASN A 201 17.40 38.14 28.65
CA ASN A 201 18.11 38.23 29.93
C ASN A 201 19.65 38.21 29.80
N GLY A 202 20.18 38.91 28.78
CA GLY A 202 21.62 38.98 28.50
C GLY A 202 22.23 37.72 27.85
N LYS A 203 21.45 36.69 27.59
CA LYS A 203 21.90 35.46 26.94
C LYS A 203 21.41 35.39 25.49
N ARG A 204 22.32 34.97 24.60
CA ARG A 204 21.98 34.69 23.19
C ARG A 204 21.23 33.36 23.11
N VAL A 205 20.01 33.39 22.62
CA VAL A 205 19.14 32.20 22.42
C VAL A 205 18.59 32.19 21.02
N SER A 206 18.36 31.00 20.44
CA SER A 206 17.75 30.87 19.13
C SER A 206 16.25 31.23 19.21
N LYS A 207 15.75 31.95 18.20
CA LYS A 207 14.31 32.15 18.02
C LYS A 207 13.63 30.83 17.69
N LEU A 208 12.30 30.76 17.85
CA LEU A 208 11.48 29.64 17.45
C LEU A 208 10.85 29.88 16.08
N LEU A 209 10.46 28.80 15.43
CA LEU A 209 9.64 28.81 14.22
C LEU A 209 8.17 28.67 14.62
N HIS A 210 7.35 29.65 14.30
CA HIS A 210 5.89 29.54 14.36
C HIS A 210 5.41 29.12 12.98
N LEU A 211 4.99 27.85 12.85
CA LEU A 211 4.58 27.31 11.55
C LEU A 211 3.29 27.98 11.05
N ARG A 212 3.24 28.27 9.77
CA ARG A 212 2.09 28.78 9.02
C ARG A 212 1.55 27.75 8.04
N ARG A 213 2.41 26.81 7.65
CA ARG A 213 2.09 25.72 6.74
C ARG A 213 2.51 24.40 7.35
N ALA A 214 1.86 23.33 6.91
CA ALA A 214 2.24 22.00 7.32
C ALA A 214 3.70 21.70 6.92
N LEU A 215 4.40 20.95 7.74
CA LEU A 215 5.80 20.59 7.51
C LEU A 215 5.99 19.10 7.72
N TYR A 216 6.90 18.52 6.95
CA TYR A 216 7.26 17.09 7.05
C TYR A 216 7.48 16.66 8.49
N GLY A 217 6.95 15.48 8.84
CA GLY A 217 7.06 14.89 10.18
C GLY A 217 6.08 15.44 11.22
N SER A 218 5.29 16.49 10.91
CA SER A 218 4.19 16.89 11.80
C SER A 218 3.00 15.94 11.65
N LYS A 219 2.33 15.62 12.76
CA LYS A 219 1.22 14.65 12.82
C LYS A 219 0.07 14.97 11.85
N GLN A 220 -0.26 16.23 11.67
CA GLN A 220 -1.37 16.70 10.84
C GLN A 220 -1.01 16.97 9.38
N ALA A 221 0.28 16.89 8.98
CA ALA A 221 0.73 17.31 7.65
C ALA A 221 0.02 16.58 6.51
N SER A 222 -0.02 15.25 6.56
CA SER A 222 -0.67 14.44 5.52
C SER A 222 -2.16 14.74 5.42
N ARG A 223 -2.87 14.91 6.56
CA ARG A 223 -4.29 15.25 6.57
C ARG A 223 -4.55 16.61 5.91
N LEU A 224 -3.81 17.63 6.31
CA LEU A 224 -3.98 19.00 5.79
C LEU A 224 -3.72 19.06 4.28
N TRP A 225 -2.70 18.35 3.82
CA TRP A 225 -2.43 18.23 2.40
C TRP A 225 -3.58 17.54 1.67
N GLN A 226 -4.06 16.40 2.18
CA GLN A 226 -5.17 15.67 1.59
C GLN A 226 -6.46 16.53 1.54
N GLU A 227 -6.77 17.28 2.59
CA GLU A 227 -7.91 18.19 2.64
C GLU A 227 -7.75 19.31 1.59
N THR A 228 -6.59 19.95 1.51
CA THR A 228 -6.27 21.00 0.52
C THR A 228 -6.42 20.50 -0.92
N LEU A 229 -5.91 19.31 -1.21
CA LEU A 229 -6.02 18.70 -2.53
C LEU A 229 -7.48 18.31 -2.85
N CYS A 230 -8.18 17.73 -1.88
CA CYS A 230 -9.59 17.37 -2.00
C CYS A 230 -10.46 18.60 -2.33
N GLU A 231 -10.32 19.70 -1.59
CA GLU A 231 -11.02 20.94 -1.83
C GLU A 231 -10.78 21.48 -3.23
N PHE A 232 -9.53 21.46 -3.69
CA PHE A 232 -9.20 21.86 -5.05
C PHE A 232 -9.91 20.97 -6.07
N LEU A 233 -9.80 19.64 -5.97
CA LEU A 233 -10.42 18.72 -6.92
C LEU A 233 -11.96 18.88 -6.96
N LEU A 234 -12.61 18.97 -5.80
CA LEU A 234 -14.05 19.21 -5.70
C LEU A 234 -14.44 20.53 -6.34
N SER A 235 -13.66 21.61 -6.14
CA SER A 235 -13.91 22.92 -6.77
C SER A 235 -13.81 22.89 -8.29
N ARG A 236 -13.10 21.91 -8.86
CA ARG A 236 -13.01 21.68 -10.32
C ARG A 236 -14.08 20.75 -10.86
N GLY A 237 -15.00 20.31 -10.01
CA GLY A 237 -16.13 19.46 -10.37
C GLY A 237 -15.84 17.96 -10.33
N PHE A 238 -14.71 17.54 -9.74
CA PHE A 238 -14.49 16.13 -9.45
C PHE A 238 -15.47 15.64 -8.38
N THR A 239 -15.86 14.39 -8.47
CA THR A 239 -16.53 13.65 -7.40
C THR A 239 -15.53 12.75 -6.72
N ARG A 240 -15.51 12.77 -5.38
CA ARG A 240 -14.69 11.89 -4.56
C ARG A 240 -15.37 10.53 -4.41
N SER A 241 -14.64 9.45 -4.52
CA SER A 241 -15.16 8.11 -4.26
C SER A 241 -15.57 7.94 -2.81
N SER A 242 -16.70 7.26 -2.60
CA SER A 242 -17.17 6.84 -1.28
C SER A 242 -16.47 5.58 -0.79
N ALA A 243 -15.98 4.74 -1.73
CA ALA A 243 -15.30 3.49 -1.43
C ALA A 243 -13.83 3.73 -1.05
N ASP A 244 -13.13 4.60 -1.78
CA ASP A 244 -11.74 4.98 -1.48
C ASP A 244 -11.59 6.51 -1.60
N PRO A 245 -11.38 7.21 -0.47
CA PRO A 245 -11.33 8.68 -0.46
C PRO A 245 -10.13 9.28 -1.21
N CYS A 246 -9.19 8.46 -1.68
CA CYS A 246 -8.07 8.89 -2.50
C CYS A 246 -8.34 8.79 -4.02
N VAL A 247 -9.55 8.38 -4.41
CA VAL A 247 -9.96 8.24 -5.80
C VAL A 247 -10.99 9.31 -6.16
N TYR A 248 -10.79 9.96 -7.31
CA TYR A 248 -11.65 11.04 -7.78
C TYR A 248 -11.99 10.84 -9.25
N ARG A 249 -13.17 11.32 -9.68
CA ARG A 249 -13.63 11.26 -11.06
C ARG A 249 -14.21 12.60 -11.51
N LEU A 250 -13.82 13.02 -12.71
CA LEU A 250 -14.46 14.12 -13.46
C LEU A 250 -14.95 13.58 -14.81
N SER A 251 -16.17 13.90 -15.20
CA SER A 251 -16.73 13.51 -16.51
C SER A 251 -17.51 14.66 -17.12
N ARG A 252 -17.23 14.97 -18.40
CA ARG A 252 -17.94 15.99 -19.18
C ARG A 252 -18.20 15.45 -20.59
N GLY A 253 -19.43 15.01 -20.85
CA GLY A 253 -19.76 14.35 -22.12
C GLY A 253 -18.99 13.04 -22.30
N ASN A 254 -18.21 12.92 -23.37
CA ASN A 254 -17.39 11.76 -23.66
C ASN A 254 -15.98 11.82 -23.06
N GLU A 255 -15.61 12.96 -22.47
CA GLU A 255 -14.32 13.16 -21.83
C GLU A 255 -14.39 12.80 -20.34
N GLU A 256 -13.36 12.19 -19.82
CA GLU A 256 -13.29 11.83 -18.41
C GLU A 256 -11.85 11.80 -17.89
N ILE A 257 -11.70 12.07 -16.58
CA ILE A 257 -10.44 11.97 -15.85
C ILE A 257 -10.74 11.21 -14.55
N LEU A 258 -9.97 10.18 -14.29
CA LEU A 258 -9.86 9.51 -13.00
C LEU A 258 -8.55 9.95 -12.36
N VAL A 259 -8.57 10.26 -11.08
CA VAL A 259 -7.37 10.64 -10.32
C VAL A 259 -7.25 9.72 -9.11
N GLY A 260 -6.09 9.11 -8.95
CA GLY A 260 -5.69 8.38 -7.75
C GLY A 260 -4.56 9.13 -7.04
N VAL A 261 -4.71 9.34 -5.74
CA VAL A 261 -3.79 10.13 -4.92
C VAL A 261 -3.09 9.25 -3.91
N TYR A 262 -1.77 9.30 -3.88
CA TYR A 262 -0.97 8.68 -2.83
C TYR A 262 0.02 9.73 -2.28
N VAL A 263 -0.39 10.45 -1.27
CA VAL A 263 0.30 11.59 -0.64
C VAL A 263 0.68 12.66 -1.68
N ASP A 264 1.94 12.73 -2.13
CA ASP A 264 2.50 13.66 -3.12
C ASP A 264 2.49 13.10 -4.55
N ASP A 265 2.36 11.78 -4.70
CA ASP A 265 2.25 11.10 -6.00
C ASP A 265 0.80 11.05 -6.49
N ILE A 266 0.56 11.52 -7.70
CA ILE A 266 -0.77 11.57 -8.30
C ILE A 266 -0.76 10.89 -9.66
N VAL A 267 -1.54 9.81 -9.78
CA VAL A 267 -1.81 9.14 -11.05
C VAL A 267 -3.13 9.65 -11.62
N ALA A 268 -3.15 10.00 -12.91
CA ALA A 268 -4.37 10.32 -13.61
C ALA A 268 -4.56 9.40 -14.82
N ALA A 269 -5.80 8.96 -15.05
CA ALA A 269 -6.21 8.22 -16.24
C ALA A 269 -7.26 9.04 -16.97
N TYR A 270 -7.04 9.39 -18.24
CA TYR A 270 -7.93 10.29 -18.94
C TYR A 270 -8.27 9.89 -20.37
N ARG A 271 -9.39 10.39 -20.84
CA ARG A 271 -9.81 10.44 -22.24
C ARG A 271 -10.37 11.82 -22.52
N GLY A 272 -9.84 12.48 -23.58
CA GLY A 272 -10.21 13.83 -23.99
C GLY A 272 -9.14 14.85 -23.62
N ASP A 273 -8.36 15.25 -24.62
CA ASP A 273 -7.20 16.13 -24.44
C ASP A 273 -7.57 17.53 -23.97
N LYS A 274 -8.78 18.02 -24.33
CA LYS A 274 -9.24 19.36 -23.95
C LYS A 274 -9.50 19.44 -22.44
N LEU A 275 -10.27 18.48 -21.90
CA LEU A 275 -10.60 18.42 -20.48
C LEU A 275 -9.33 18.21 -19.65
N PHE A 276 -8.44 17.31 -20.11
CA PHE A 276 -7.18 17.04 -19.41
C PHE A 276 -6.26 18.27 -19.40
N LYS A 277 -6.10 18.99 -20.52
CA LYS A 277 -5.28 20.20 -20.60
C LYS A 277 -5.82 21.31 -19.69
N GLU A 278 -7.14 21.48 -19.63
CA GLU A 278 -7.81 22.40 -18.70
C GLU A 278 -7.44 22.04 -17.25
N PHE A 279 -7.65 20.79 -16.85
CA PHE A 279 -7.32 20.31 -15.51
C PHE A 279 -5.83 20.48 -15.19
N SER A 280 -4.93 20.01 -16.05
CA SER A 280 -3.48 20.05 -15.84
C SER A 280 -2.98 21.48 -15.67
N THR A 281 -3.48 22.42 -16.48
CA THR A 281 -3.12 23.84 -16.39
C THR A 281 -3.56 24.44 -15.04
N GLU A 282 -4.80 24.19 -14.62
CA GLU A 282 -5.32 24.70 -13.35
C GLU A 282 -4.63 24.04 -12.14
N PHE A 283 -4.28 22.76 -12.26
CA PHE A 283 -3.54 22.03 -11.23
C PHE A 283 -2.13 22.63 -11.02
N GLN A 284 -1.36 22.81 -12.10
CA GLN A 284 -0.02 23.40 -12.04
C GLN A 284 -0.01 24.89 -11.66
N LYS A 285 -1.11 25.60 -11.91
CA LYS A 285 -1.30 26.98 -11.43
C LYS A 285 -1.51 27.04 -9.92
N ARG A 286 -2.22 26.05 -9.35
CA ARG A 286 -2.54 26.01 -7.91
C ARG A 286 -1.42 25.40 -7.09
N PHE A 287 -0.79 24.35 -7.59
CA PHE A 287 0.22 23.58 -6.88
C PHE A 287 1.57 23.63 -7.60
N THR A 288 2.63 23.78 -6.82
CA THR A 288 3.99 23.59 -7.33
C THR A 288 4.18 22.11 -7.63
N SER A 289 3.92 21.73 -8.86
CA SER A 289 3.93 20.35 -9.33
C SER A 289 4.63 20.23 -10.67
N ARG A 290 5.11 19.03 -10.97
CA ARG A 290 5.72 18.67 -12.23
C ARG A 290 4.83 17.65 -12.93
N PHE A 291 4.49 17.93 -14.18
CA PHE A 291 3.84 16.95 -15.04
C PHE A 291 4.94 16.08 -15.65
N GLU A 292 4.98 14.80 -15.26
CA GLU A 292 6.04 13.86 -15.68
C GLU A 292 5.73 13.19 -17.03
N GLY A 293 4.55 13.46 -17.62
CA GLY A 293 4.09 12.81 -18.86
C GLY A 293 3.43 11.47 -18.62
N ASP A 294 3.68 10.50 -19.49
CA ASP A 294 3.13 9.15 -19.39
C ASP A 294 3.61 8.47 -18.10
N LEU A 295 2.73 7.66 -17.52
CA LEU A 295 3.02 6.96 -16.26
C LEU A 295 3.99 5.80 -16.50
N HIS A 296 5.24 5.97 -16.08
CA HIS A 296 6.27 4.92 -16.17
C HIS A 296 6.66 4.36 -14.80
N TRP A 297 6.41 5.12 -13.74
CA TRP A 297 6.81 4.74 -12.39
C TRP A 297 5.82 5.30 -11.36
N PHE A 298 5.40 4.45 -10.43
CA PHE A 298 4.51 4.86 -9.33
C PHE A 298 4.74 3.95 -8.12
N LEU A 299 5.05 4.52 -6.97
CA LEU A 299 5.27 3.79 -5.72
C LEU A 299 6.27 2.63 -5.85
N GLY A 300 7.40 2.82 -6.50
CA GLY A 300 8.39 1.75 -6.70
C GLY A 300 7.98 0.68 -7.73
N ILE A 301 6.87 0.87 -8.46
CA ILE A 301 6.34 -0.02 -9.48
C ILE A 301 6.65 0.55 -10.86
N GLY A 302 7.31 -0.21 -11.70
CA GLY A 302 7.43 0.08 -13.13
C GLY A 302 6.11 -0.21 -13.83
N ILE A 303 5.62 0.74 -14.63
CA ILE A 303 4.36 0.67 -15.35
C ILE A 303 4.62 0.94 -16.81
N ASP A 304 4.11 0.07 -17.67
CA ASP A 304 4.14 0.27 -19.11
C ASP A 304 2.72 0.23 -19.65
N GLN A 305 2.30 1.27 -20.37
CA GLN A 305 1.05 1.27 -21.12
C GLN A 305 1.36 1.18 -22.61
N ASN A 306 0.79 0.19 -23.27
CA ASN A 306 0.97 -0.04 -24.72
C ASN A 306 -0.03 0.79 -25.55
N ASP A 307 0.17 0.83 -26.87
CA ASP A 307 -0.70 1.56 -27.81
C ASP A 307 -2.13 1.01 -27.86
N ASP A 308 -2.35 -0.26 -27.52
CA ASP A 308 -3.66 -0.87 -27.38
C ASP A 308 -4.33 -0.56 -26.03
N PHE A 309 -3.69 0.26 -25.20
CA PHE A 309 -4.06 0.62 -23.82
C PHE A 309 -3.91 -0.50 -22.80
N SER A 310 -3.37 -1.66 -23.16
CA SER A 310 -3.01 -2.66 -22.16
C SER A 310 -1.93 -2.11 -21.23
N VAL A 311 -2.01 -2.47 -19.96
CA VAL A 311 -1.11 -1.98 -18.91
C VAL A 311 -0.37 -3.14 -18.27
N SER A 312 0.93 -3.02 -18.08
CA SER A 312 1.71 -3.94 -17.26
C SER A 312 2.34 -3.23 -16.06
N ALA A 313 2.43 -3.94 -14.94
CA ALA A 313 3.00 -3.43 -13.69
C ALA A 313 3.98 -4.44 -13.09
N SER A 314 5.18 -3.99 -12.70
CA SER A 314 6.22 -4.86 -12.12
C SER A 314 7.07 -4.17 -11.07
N HIS A 315 7.65 -4.97 -10.16
CA HIS A 315 8.67 -4.54 -9.19
C HIS A 315 10.09 -4.97 -9.60
N GLU A 316 10.38 -5.14 -10.88
CA GLU A 316 11.66 -5.68 -11.35
C GLU A 316 12.86 -4.96 -10.72
N SER A 317 12.89 -3.64 -10.77
CA SER A 317 13.98 -2.83 -10.22
C SER A 317 14.09 -2.94 -8.69
N SER A 318 12.94 -2.93 -7.99
CA SER A 318 12.89 -3.04 -6.52
C SER A 318 13.33 -4.43 -6.06
N ILE A 319 12.90 -5.48 -6.76
CA ILE A 319 13.32 -6.86 -6.51
C ILE A 319 14.83 -7.01 -6.75
N ALA A 320 15.35 -6.44 -7.84
CA ALA A 320 16.78 -6.51 -8.13
C ALA A 320 17.61 -5.91 -6.99
N LYS A 321 17.30 -4.68 -6.57
CA LYS A 321 17.98 -4.00 -5.45
C LYS A 321 17.88 -4.78 -4.14
N LEU A 322 16.69 -5.31 -3.82
CA LEU A 322 16.46 -6.11 -2.61
C LEU A 322 17.32 -7.38 -2.62
N CYS A 323 17.35 -8.07 -3.74
CA CYS A 323 18.11 -9.30 -3.89
C CYS A 323 19.63 -9.05 -3.89
N GLU A 324 20.12 -8.04 -4.59
CA GLU A 324 21.53 -7.63 -4.57
C GLU A 324 22.03 -7.32 -3.15
N LYS A 325 21.14 -6.76 -2.30
CA LYS A 325 21.49 -6.46 -0.91
C LYS A 325 21.59 -7.70 -0.01
N TYR A 326 20.72 -8.68 -0.21
CA TYR A 326 20.54 -9.76 0.77
C TYR A 326 20.91 -11.17 0.26
N ILE A 327 21.16 -11.34 -1.04
CA ILE A 327 21.53 -12.63 -1.61
C ILE A 327 22.93 -12.56 -2.24
N PRO A 328 23.80 -13.56 -2.02
CA PRO A 328 25.07 -13.67 -2.74
C PRO A 328 24.88 -13.74 -4.26
N HIS A 329 25.77 -13.13 -5.03
CA HIS A 329 25.70 -13.11 -6.51
C HIS A 329 25.67 -14.49 -7.18
N ASN A 330 26.17 -15.52 -6.49
CA ASN A 330 26.16 -16.92 -6.93
C ASN A 330 25.04 -17.75 -6.32
N ALA A 331 23.99 -17.11 -5.80
CA ALA A 331 22.88 -17.81 -5.16
C ALA A 331 22.13 -18.72 -6.13
N VAL A 332 21.65 -19.84 -5.60
CA VAL A 332 20.86 -20.83 -6.37
C VAL A 332 19.58 -20.17 -6.86
N THR A 333 19.28 -20.32 -8.16
CA THR A 333 18.03 -19.89 -8.76
C THR A 333 16.88 -20.83 -8.42
N ARG A 334 15.67 -20.29 -8.27
CA ARG A 334 14.46 -21.07 -7.97
C ARG A 334 13.32 -20.69 -8.91
N GLU A 335 12.66 -21.70 -9.46
CA GLU A 335 11.52 -21.51 -10.37
C GLU A 335 10.17 -21.40 -9.63
N CYS A 336 10.10 -21.91 -8.39
CA CYS A 336 8.91 -21.86 -7.52
C CYS A 336 9.32 -21.52 -6.08
N PRO A 337 8.41 -20.96 -5.28
CA PRO A 337 8.65 -20.75 -3.85
C PRO A 337 8.95 -22.08 -3.15
N PRO A 338 9.70 -22.08 -2.03
CA PRO A 338 10.00 -23.30 -1.29
C PRO A 338 8.73 -23.87 -0.65
N THR A 339 8.41 -25.13 -0.92
CA THR A 339 7.23 -25.80 -0.37
C THR A 339 7.50 -26.53 0.94
N ASP A 340 8.61 -27.25 1.02
CA ASP A 340 8.93 -28.15 2.12
C ASP A 340 9.21 -27.45 3.45
N LEU A 341 9.80 -26.25 3.41
CA LEU A 341 10.07 -25.47 4.61
C LEU A 341 8.82 -24.89 5.24
N PHE A 342 7.86 -24.41 4.43
CA PHE A 342 6.69 -23.70 4.94
C PHE A 342 5.77 -24.57 5.80
N SER A 343 5.76 -25.89 5.62
CA SER A 343 5.05 -26.83 6.49
C SER A 343 5.71 -27.04 7.86
N LYS A 344 6.99 -26.65 8.00
CA LYS A 344 7.81 -26.90 9.19
C LYS A 344 8.13 -25.67 10.01
N LEU A 345 7.85 -24.46 9.48
CA LEU A 345 8.19 -23.21 10.14
C LEU A 345 7.61 -23.13 11.56
N ASP A 346 8.44 -22.70 12.50
CA ASP A 346 8.08 -22.50 13.89
C ASP A 346 8.88 -21.33 14.49
N LYS A 347 8.53 -20.91 15.70
CA LYS A 347 9.33 -19.95 16.47
C LYS A 347 10.67 -20.55 16.88
N ALA A 348 11.64 -19.69 17.19
CA ALA A 348 12.93 -20.13 17.73
C ALA A 348 12.73 -20.94 19.03
N GLN A 349 13.42 -22.08 19.13
CA GLN A 349 13.24 -23.04 20.22
C GLN A 349 14.26 -22.85 21.37
N SER A 350 15.30 -22.03 21.14
CA SER A 350 16.37 -21.80 22.14
C SER A 350 16.95 -20.39 22.04
N ASP A 351 17.54 -19.90 23.13
CA ASP A 351 18.23 -18.62 23.14
C ASP A 351 19.48 -18.61 22.25
N VAL A 352 20.11 -19.77 22.06
CA VAL A 352 21.23 -19.92 21.12
C VAL A 352 20.78 -19.72 19.69
N GLU A 353 19.61 -20.23 19.32
CA GLU A 353 19.00 -20.00 18.00
C GLU A 353 18.62 -18.52 17.82
N ARG A 354 17.98 -17.89 18.83
CA ARG A 354 17.64 -16.47 18.82
C ARG A 354 18.86 -15.59 18.59
N ALA A 355 19.95 -15.85 19.32
CA ALA A 355 21.20 -15.09 19.18
C ALA A 355 21.82 -15.19 17.77
N LYS A 356 21.66 -16.33 17.08
CA LYS A 356 22.11 -16.48 15.68
C LYS A 356 21.24 -15.71 14.71
N VAL A 357 19.92 -15.69 14.95
CA VAL A 357 18.94 -15.04 14.09
C VAL A 357 18.97 -13.52 14.25
N ASP A 358 19.34 -12.99 15.42
CA ASP A 358 19.41 -11.55 15.69
C ASP A 358 20.31 -10.77 14.71
N LEU A 359 21.30 -11.44 14.11
CA LEU A 359 22.17 -10.86 13.09
C LEU A 359 21.55 -10.85 11.68
N PHE A 360 20.45 -11.57 11.48
CA PHE A 360 19.77 -11.65 10.19
C PHE A 360 18.63 -10.60 10.12
N PRO A 361 18.58 -9.75 9.09
CA PRO A 361 17.61 -8.66 9.00
C PRO A 361 16.21 -9.17 8.61
N TYR A 362 15.67 -10.13 9.39
CA TYR A 362 14.44 -10.84 9.07
C TYR A 362 13.24 -9.91 8.86
N ALA A 363 13.01 -9.00 9.81
CA ALA A 363 11.88 -8.07 9.75
C ALA A 363 11.93 -7.16 8.51
N SER A 364 13.13 -6.67 8.17
CA SER A 364 13.34 -5.84 6.99
C SER A 364 13.06 -6.60 5.69
N ILE A 365 13.51 -7.85 5.60
CA ILE A 365 13.28 -8.71 4.43
C ILE A 365 11.79 -9.03 4.29
N VAL A 366 11.14 -9.47 5.37
CA VAL A 366 9.71 -9.82 5.34
C VAL A 366 8.84 -8.60 5.05
N GLY A 367 9.17 -7.42 5.59
CA GLY A 367 8.49 -6.17 5.26
C GLY A 367 8.55 -5.84 3.78
N ALA A 368 9.74 -5.92 3.16
CA ALA A 368 9.90 -5.72 1.72
C ALA A 368 9.16 -6.77 0.88
N LEU A 369 9.20 -8.05 1.30
CA LEU A 369 8.47 -9.13 0.64
C LEU A 369 6.95 -8.91 0.67
N LEU A 370 6.40 -8.46 1.81
CA LEU A 370 4.98 -8.13 1.95
C LEU A 370 4.55 -7.01 1.01
N TYR A 371 5.34 -5.95 0.93
CA TYR A 371 5.07 -4.86 0.00
C TYR A 371 5.01 -5.34 -1.45
N ILE A 372 6.04 -6.05 -1.89
CA ILE A 372 6.13 -6.63 -3.24
C ILE A 372 4.95 -7.59 -3.50
N ALA A 373 4.61 -8.44 -2.51
CA ALA A 373 3.50 -9.38 -2.60
C ALA A 373 2.17 -8.66 -2.81
N VAL A 374 1.87 -7.67 -1.97
CA VAL A 374 0.59 -6.93 -2.00
C VAL A 374 0.44 -6.12 -3.28
N MET A 375 1.51 -5.55 -3.81
CA MET A 375 1.42 -4.64 -4.95
C MET A 375 1.39 -5.35 -6.30
N THR A 376 2.34 -6.26 -6.59
CA THR A 376 2.48 -6.84 -7.94
C THR A 376 2.82 -8.33 -7.98
N ARG A 377 3.13 -8.98 -6.84
CA ARG A 377 3.57 -10.38 -6.80
C ARG A 377 2.61 -11.25 -5.98
N PRO A 378 1.35 -11.42 -6.44
CA PRO A 378 0.36 -12.28 -5.79
C PRO A 378 0.85 -13.72 -5.59
N ASP A 379 1.78 -14.17 -6.38
CA ASP A 379 2.39 -15.50 -6.36
C ASP A 379 3.19 -15.82 -5.09
N ILE A 380 3.59 -14.81 -4.34
CA ILE A 380 4.26 -15.00 -3.03
C ILE A 380 3.37 -14.60 -1.84
N ALA A 381 2.11 -14.23 -2.07
CA ALA A 381 1.23 -13.70 -1.01
C ALA A 381 1.05 -14.68 0.17
N PHE A 382 0.81 -15.96 -0.11
CA PHE A 382 0.73 -17.00 0.94
C PHE A 382 2.03 -17.11 1.73
N HIS A 383 3.16 -17.22 1.04
CA HIS A 383 4.47 -17.43 1.66
C HIS A 383 4.87 -16.25 2.56
N THR A 384 4.66 -15.02 2.09
CA THR A 384 4.95 -13.82 2.90
C THR A 384 4.01 -13.67 4.09
N SER A 385 2.73 -14.01 3.93
CA SER A 385 1.76 -14.02 5.04
C SER A 385 2.16 -15.03 6.13
N VAL A 386 2.71 -16.18 5.75
CA VAL A 386 3.22 -17.17 6.72
C VAL A 386 4.48 -16.67 7.42
N LEU A 387 5.47 -16.11 6.69
CA LEU A 387 6.69 -15.55 7.27
C LEU A 387 6.37 -14.42 8.27
N ALA A 388 5.39 -13.59 7.96
CA ALA A 388 4.99 -12.48 8.82
C ALA A 388 4.55 -12.91 10.23
N LYS A 389 4.06 -14.15 10.41
CA LYS A 389 3.67 -14.69 11.74
C LYS A 389 4.84 -14.83 12.70
N PHE A 390 6.06 -14.85 12.19
CA PHE A 390 7.28 -15.10 12.97
C PHE A 390 8.15 -13.85 13.15
N LEU A 391 7.62 -12.66 12.86
CA LEU A 391 8.38 -11.39 12.94
C LEU A 391 8.97 -11.13 14.33
N SER A 392 8.25 -11.51 15.38
CA SER A 392 8.69 -11.28 16.77
C SER A 392 9.69 -12.32 17.30
N ASP A 393 9.74 -13.52 16.71
CA ASP A 393 10.56 -14.64 17.21
C ASP A 393 10.87 -15.63 16.07
N PRO A 394 11.63 -15.22 15.02
CA PRO A 394 11.93 -16.08 13.88
C PRO A 394 12.95 -17.17 14.24
N SER A 395 12.78 -18.35 13.65
CA SER A 395 13.77 -19.46 13.73
C SER A 395 14.78 -19.40 12.59
N GLU A 396 15.85 -20.19 12.65
CA GLU A 396 16.79 -20.36 11.53
C GLU A 396 16.07 -20.82 10.24
N ASP A 397 15.02 -21.65 10.36
CA ASP A 397 14.25 -22.10 9.20
C ASP A 397 13.39 -20.99 8.60
N CYS A 398 12.88 -20.05 9.41
CA CYS A 398 12.23 -18.83 8.92
C CYS A 398 13.19 -17.98 8.09
N CYS A 399 14.43 -17.79 8.55
CA CYS A 399 15.46 -17.05 7.82
C CYS A 399 15.84 -17.74 6.50
N LYS A 400 15.98 -19.06 6.51
CA LYS A 400 16.23 -19.87 5.29
C LYS A 400 15.07 -19.74 4.30
N ALA A 401 13.82 -19.82 4.78
CA ALA A 401 12.64 -19.70 3.94
C ALA A 401 12.54 -18.30 3.30
N ALA A 402 12.81 -17.24 4.06
CA ALA A 402 12.86 -15.87 3.55
C ALA A 402 13.94 -15.72 2.46
N THR A 403 15.15 -16.25 2.69
CA THR A 403 16.25 -16.24 1.71
C THR A 403 15.86 -16.99 0.43
N GLN A 404 15.23 -18.17 0.56
CA GLN A 404 14.81 -18.95 -0.61
C GLN A 404 13.67 -18.26 -1.39
N LEU A 405 12.83 -17.48 -0.70
CA LEU A 405 11.79 -16.68 -1.37
C LEU A 405 12.42 -15.50 -2.13
N LEU A 406 13.48 -14.87 -1.61
CA LEU A 406 14.28 -13.91 -2.36
C LEU A 406 14.93 -14.52 -3.60
N GLN A 407 15.49 -15.73 -3.49
CA GLN A 407 16.08 -16.47 -4.64
C GLN A 407 15.03 -16.72 -5.73
N TYR A 408 13.80 -17.08 -5.34
CA TYR A 408 12.68 -17.20 -6.27
C TYR A 408 12.34 -15.87 -6.94
N LEU A 409 12.24 -14.79 -6.18
CA LEU A 409 11.98 -13.45 -6.72
C LEU A 409 13.06 -13.00 -7.69
N TRP A 410 14.33 -13.25 -7.37
CA TRP A 410 15.45 -12.95 -8.28
C TRP A 410 15.32 -13.66 -9.63
N SER A 411 14.97 -14.93 -9.61
CA SER A 411 14.81 -15.75 -10.82
C SER A 411 13.58 -15.38 -11.66
N THR A 412 12.66 -14.59 -11.10
CA THR A 412 11.37 -14.24 -11.71
C THR A 412 11.08 -12.73 -11.61
N LYS A 413 12.12 -11.91 -11.52
CA LYS A 413 12.01 -10.46 -11.28
C LYS A 413 11.29 -9.72 -12.41
N ASP A 414 11.42 -10.23 -13.63
CA ASP A 414 10.82 -9.71 -14.87
C ASP A 414 9.32 -9.97 -15.00
N ARG A 415 8.74 -10.73 -14.05
CA ARG A 415 7.32 -11.09 -14.09
C ARG A 415 6.44 -9.88 -13.82
N LYS A 416 5.46 -9.65 -14.73
CA LYS A 416 4.57 -8.48 -14.71
C LYS A 416 3.12 -8.90 -14.48
N MET A 417 2.37 -8.11 -13.72
CA MET A 417 0.91 -8.15 -13.76
C MET A 417 0.44 -7.45 -15.02
N VAL A 418 -0.57 -8.01 -15.70
CA VAL A 418 -1.09 -7.47 -16.95
C VAL A 418 -2.58 -7.18 -16.82
N PHE A 419 -2.99 -6.01 -17.29
CA PHE A 419 -4.37 -5.54 -17.41
C PHE A 419 -4.61 -5.28 -18.91
N ASN A 420 -5.24 -6.23 -19.62
CA ASN A 420 -5.36 -6.18 -21.07
C ASN A 420 -6.69 -5.61 -21.58
N GLY A 421 -7.55 -5.13 -20.68
CA GLY A 421 -8.85 -4.57 -21.03
C GLY A 421 -9.90 -5.59 -21.51
N SER A 422 -9.58 -6.91 -21.48
CA SER A 422 -10.47 -7.95 -22.03
C SER A 422 -11.58 -8.33 -21.07
N CYS A 423 -12.64 -8.92 -21.64
CA CYS A 423 -13.77 -9.48 -20.90
C CYS A 423 -13.83 -11.00 -21.07
N THR A 424 -12.67 -11.67 -20.97
CA THR A 424 -12.55 -13.12 -21.18
C THR A 424 -13.31 -13.89 -20.11
N VAL A 425 -14.08 -14.90 -20.53
CA VAL A 425 -14.78 -15.82 -19.63
C VAL A 425 -13.83 -16.95 -19.25
N PRO A 426 -13.52 -17.14 -17.95
CA PRO A 426 -12.67 -18.23 -17.54
C PRO A 426 -13.27 -19.61 -17.84
N GLN A 427 -12.39 -20.58 -18.04
CA GLN A 427 -12.79 -21.98 -18.18
C GLN A 427 -13.61 -22.44 -16.95
N GLY A 428 -14.63 -23.25 -17.15
CA GLY A 428 -15.55 -23.70 -16.08
C GLY A 428 -16.69 -22.72 -15.76
N LEU A 429 -16.65 -21.46 -16.26
CA LEU A 429 -17.68 -20.45 -16.00
C LEU A 429 -18.52 -20.10 -17.25
N SER A 430 -18.49 -20.92 -18.30
CA SER A 430 -19.20 -20.68 -19.57
C SER A 430 -20.71 -20.47 -19.39
N LYS A 431 -21.34 -21.11 -18.41
CA LYS A 431 -22.76 -20.94 -18.06
C LYS A 431 -23.12 -19.52 -17.67
N HIS A 432 -22.15 -18.76 -17.19
CA HIS A 432 -22.27 -17.36 -16.74
C HIS A 432 -21.62 -16.38 -17.70
N ALA A 433 -21.33 -16.80 -18.92
CA ALA A 433 -20.60 -15.97 -19.90
C ALA A 433 -21.29 -14.61 -20.16
N VAL A 434 -22.64 -14.58 -20.18
CA VAL A 434 -23.40 -13.34 -20.36
C VAL A 434 -23.19 -12.37 -19.19
N ASP A 435 -23.35 -12.87 -17.96
CA ASP A 435 -23.18 -12.04 -16.76
C ASP A 435 -21.72 -11.54 -16.64
N ILE A 436 -20.74 -12.42 -16.89
CA ILE A 436 -19.31 -12.09 -16.82
C ILE A 436 -18.95 -11.03 -17.87
N LYS A 437 -19.35 -11.19 -19.13
CA LYS A 437 -19.08 -10.23 -20.20
C LYS A 437 -19.77 -8.88 -19.93
N LYS A 438 -21.03 -8.90 -19.47
CA LYS A 438 -21.78 -7.69 -19.10
C LYS A 438 -21.09 -6.92 -17.96
N ASN A 439 -20.41 -7.63 -17.08
CA ASN A 439 -19.68 -7.09 -15.94
C ASN A 439 -18.16 -6.98 -16.20
N HIS A 440 -17.77 -6.72 -17.44
CA HIS A 440 -16.40 -6.41 -17.82
C HIS A 440 -15.38 -7.50 -17.44
N GLY A 441 -15.80 -8.77 -17.52
CA GLY A 441 -14.96 -9.91 -17.15
C GLY A 441 -14.82 -10.11 -15.64
N PHE A 442 -15.72 -9.52 -14.82
CA PHE A 442 -15.68 -9.65 -13.37
C PHE A 442 -15.91 -11.11 -12.94
N VAL A 443 -14.95 -11.65 -12.21
CA VAL A 443 -15.05 -12.94 -11.52
C VAL A 443 -14.25 -12.88 -10.23
N ALA A 444 -14.83 -13.36 -9.13
CA ALA A 444 -14.15 -13.55 -7.86
C ALA A 444 -13.96 -15.04 -7.57
N TYR A 445 -12.88 -15.38 -6.88
CA TYR A 445 -12.56 -16.72 -6.40
C TYR A 445 -12.26 -16.65 -4.91
N SER A 446 -12.71 -17.60 -4.13
CA SER A 446 -12.33 -17.76 -2.73
C SER A 446 -12.06 -19.23 -2.40
N ASP A 447 -11.11 -19.46 -1.53
CA ASP A 447 -10.68 -20.77 -1.05
C ASP A 447 -10.25 -20.66 0.41
N SER A 448 -10.28 -21.78 1.14
CA SER A 448 -9.67 -21.89 2.44
C SER A 448 -8.90 -23.19 2.61
N SER A 449 -7.89 -23.18 3.48
CA SER A 449 -7.20 -24.40 3.87
C SER A 449 -7.50 -24.70 5.34
N TRP A 450 -8.18 -25.83 5.58
CA TRP A 450 -8.49 -26.34 6.90
C TRP A 450 -7.59 -27.53 7.26
N GLY A 451 -7.21 -27.67 8.54
CA GLY A 451 -6.39 -28.79 9.00
C GLY A 451 -4.88 -28.65 8.80
N ASN A 452 -4.40 -27.45 8.55
CA ASN A 452 -2.97 -27.15 8.50
C ASN A 452 -2.36 -27.14 9.91
N LYS A 453 -1.01 -27.10 10.00
CA LYS A 453 -0.22 -26.98 11.25
C LYS A 453 -0.71 -25.84 12.17
N TYR A 454 -1.28 -24.80 11.61
CA TYR A 454 -1.73 -23.63 12.35
C TYR A 454 -3.17 -23.81 12.89
N PRO A 455 -3.47 -23.33 14.10
CA PRO A 455 -4.78 -23.53 14.74
C PRO A 455 -5.93 -22.85 14.01
N TYR A 456 -5.63 -21.85 13.19
CA TYR A 456 -6.62 -21.09 12.42
C TYR A 456 -6.44 -21.34 10.92
N PRO A 457 -7.52 -21.55 10.15
CA PRO A 457 -7.45 -21.73 8.72
C PRO A 457 -6.85 -20.52 8.01
N MET A 458 -6.12 -20.77 6.91
CA MET A 458 -5.78 -19.73 5.95
C MET A 458 -6.91 -19.60 4.94
N PHE A 459 -7.26 -18.37 4.60
CA PHE A 459 -8.18 -18.11 3.50
C PHE A 459 -7.53 -17.20 2.45
N GLY A 460 -7.99 -17.36 1.23
CA GLY A 460 -7.50 -16.59 0.10
C GLY A 460 -8.60 -16.22 -0.86
N TYR A 461 -8.40 -15.14 -1.57
CA TYR A 461 -9.30 -14.70 -2.61
C TYR A 461 -8.55 -14.02 -3.76
N GLY A 462 -9.17 -14.00 -4.95
CA GLY A 462 -8.69 -13.25 -6.11
C GLY A 462 -9.88 -12.72 -6.91
N ILE A 463 -9.87 -11.41 -7.24
CA ILE A 463 -10.92 -10.73 -8.00
C ILE A 463 -10.33 -10.21 -9.31
N TYR A 464 -10.95 -10.55 -10.40
CA TYR A 464 -10.55 -10.18 -11.76
C TYR A 464 -11.54 -9.18 -12.35
N LEU A 465 -11.04 -8.24 -13.13
CA LEU A 465 -11.82 -7.24 -13.86
C LEU A 465 -11.01 -6.79 -15.09
N PHE A 466 -11.66 -6.61 -16.25
CA PHE A 466 -11.00 -6.21 -17.50
C PHE A 466 -9.74 -7.05 -17.83
N GLY A 467 -9.80 -8.34 -17.55
CA GLY A 467 -8.73 -9.30 -17.82
C GLY A 467 -7.53 -9.23 -16.88
N GLY A 468 -7.58 -8.39 -15.83
CA GLY A 468 -6.52 -8.27 -14.82
C GLY A 468 -6.97 -8.67 -13.42
N LEU A 469 -6.01 -9.11 -12.58
CA LEU A 469 -6.22 -9.41 -11.16
C LEU A 469 -6.15 -8.09 -10.38
N ILE A 470 -7.30 -7.57 -9.92
CA ILE A 470 -7.40 -6.25 -9.29
C ILE A 470 -7.31 -6.30 -7.77
N SER A 471 -7.87 -7.35 -7.15
CA SER A 471 -7.79 -7.54 -5.70
C SER A 471 -7.49 -8.99 -5.38
N PHE A 472 -6.65 -9.23 -4.39
CA PHE A 472 -6.30 -10.56 -3.90
C PHE A 472 -5.81 -10.47 -2.46
N GLY A 473 -5.86 -11.59 -1.76
CA GLY A 473 -5.36 -11.66 -0.39
C GLY A 473 -5.12 -13.08 0.06
N SER A 474 -4.19 -13.22 1.02
CA SER A 474 -3.89 -14.44 1.75
C SER A 474 -3.81 -14.09 3.22
N LYS A 475 -4.80 -14.53 4.01
CA LYS A 475 -4.94 -14.15 5.41
C LYS A 475 -5.30 -15.37 6.27
N GLN A 476 -5.07 -15.25 7.56
CA GLN A 476 -5.52 -16.24 8.54
C GLN A 476 -6.87 -15.82 9.11
N LEU A 477 -7.79 -16.77 9.28
CA LEU A 477 -9.02 -16.51 10.04
C LEU A 477 -8.67 -16.21 11.51
N LYS A 478 -9.42 -15.31 12.13
CA LYS A 478 -9.25 -14.97 13.55
C LYS A 478 -10.00 -15.96 14.48
N THR A 479 -10.82 -16.84 13.90
CA THR A 479 -11.65 -17.83 14.63
C THR A 479 -11.28 -19.24 14.22
N VAL A 480 -11.40 -20.18 15.16
CA VAL A 480 -11.25 -21.60 14.88
C VAL A 480 -12.46 -22.07 14.07
N ALA A 481 -12.22 -22.70 12.94
CA ALA A 481 -13.28 -23.35 12.17
C ALA A 481 -13.42 -24.83 12.59
N PHE A 482 -14.63 -25.26 12.90
CA PHE A 482 -14.92 -26.64 13.32
C PHE A 482 -15.03 -27.62 12.14
N SER A 483 -15.07 -27.10 10.91
CA SER A 483 -15.13 -27.93 9.70
C SER A 483 -14.51 -27.18 8.50
N SER A 484 -14.15 -27.94 7.45
CA SER A 484 -13.70 -27.35 6.20
C SER A 484 -14.77 -26.45 5.56
N CYS A 485 -16.05 -26.87 5.63
CA CYS A 485 -17.17 -26.08 5.10
C CYS A 485 -17.27 -24.71 5.80
N GLU A 486 -16.99 -24.65 7.10
CA GLU A 486 -16.96 -23.42 7.88
C GLU A 486 -15.87 -22.48 7.40
N ALA A 487 -14.66 -22.99 7.29
CA ALA A 487 -13.53 -22.22 6.80
C ALA A 487 -13.78 -21.66 5.38
N GLU A 488 -14.33 -22.50 4.49
CA GLU A 488 -14.71 -22.11 3.12
C GLU A 488 -15.79 -21.03 3.11
N TYR A 489 -16.79 -21.20 3.98
CA TYR A 489 -17.88 -20.24 4.06
C TYR A 489 -17.39 -18.87 4.58
N ALA A 490 -16.54 -18.88 5.60
CA ALA A 490 -15.91 -17.67 6.11
C ALA A 490 -15.05 -16.99 5.02
N ALA A 491 -14.27 -17.75 4.27
CA ALA A 491 -13.49 -17.25 3.13
C ALA A 491 -14.38 -16.57 2.08
N ALA A 492 -15.49 -17.21 1.71
CA ALA A 492 -16.46 -16.66 0.77
C ALA A 492 -17.10 -15.37 1.27
N ALA A 493 -17.44 -15.29 2.55
CA ALA A 493 -18.00 -14.08 3.17
C ALA A 493 -16.99 -12.92 3.20
N TYR A 494 -15.72 -13.18 3.48
CA TYR A 494 -14.66 -12.18 3.38
C TYR A 494 -14.47 -11.71 1.93
N CYS A 495 -14.46 -12.62 0.97
CA CYS A 495 -14.39 -12.26 -0.44
C CYS A 495 -15.57 -11.39 -0.87
N CYS A 496 -16.77 -11.62 -0.32
CA CYS A 496 -17.94 -10.79 -0.58
C CYS A 496 -17.78 -9.33 -0.10
N LYS A 497 -17.08 -9.08 1.00
CA LYS A 497 -16.76 -7.72 1.43
C LYS A 497 -15.92 -6.99 0.37
N GLU A 498 -14.91 -7.67 -0.17
CA GLU A 498 -14.09 -7.12 -1.25
C GLU A 498 -14.86 -6.96 -2.56
N ILE A 499 -15.78 -7.87 -2.90
CA ILE A 499 -16.67 -7.74 -4.06
C ILE A 499 -17.50 -6.45 -3.96
N GLU A 500 -18.08 -6.18 -2.79
CA GLU A 500 -18.88 -4.98 -2.58
C GLU A 500 -18.02 -3.71 -2.59
N PHE A 501 -16.84 -3.75 -2.00
CA PHE A 501 -15.87 -2.64 -2.10
C PHE A 501 -15.54 -2.35 -3.57
N VAL A 502 -15.16 -3.36 -4.35
CA VAL A 502 -14.83 -3.21 -5.77
C VAL A 502 -16.05 -2.73 -6.58
N ARG A 503 -17.25 -3.21 -6.28
CA ARG A 503 -18.49 -2.75 -6.92
C ARG A 503 -18.69 -1.25 -6.74
N ASN A 504 -18.56 -0.77 -5.50
CA ASN A 504 -18.72 0.65 -5.17
C ASN A 504 -17.61 1.49 -5.81
N LEU A 505 -16.38 1.04 -5.72
CA LEU A 505 -15.24 1.72 -6.34
C LEU A 505 -15.39 1.81 -7.87
N CYS A 506 -15.78 0.73 -8.53
CA CYS A 506 -16.06 0.73 -9.97
C CYS A 506 -17.18 1.73 -10.33
N PHE A 507 -18.27 1.76 -9.55
CA PHE A 507 -19.35 2.72 -9.74
C PHE A 507 -18.82 4.16 -9.65
N ASP A 508 -18.04 4.48 -8.64
CA ASP A 508 -17.42 5.79 -8.45
C ASP A 508 -16.47 6.14 -9.61
N MET A 509 -15.76 5.16 -10.19
CA MET A 509 -14.93 5.32 -11.39
C MET A 509 -15.75 5.33 -12.72
N GLY A 510 -17.09 5.26 -12.65
CA GLY A 510 -17.96 5.27 -13.82
C GLY A 510 -17.99 3.94 -14.59
N VAL A 511 -17.76 2.83 -13.88
CA VAL A 511 -17.93 1.46 -14.38
C VAL A 511 -19.05 0.79 -13.59
N VAL A 512 -20.17 0.52 -14.22
CA VAL A 512 -21.33 -0.08 -13.56
C VAL A 512 -21.27 -1.60 -13.65
N LEU A 513 -21.25 -2.26 -12.49
CA LEU A 513 -21.35 -3.71 -12.37
C LEU A 513 -22.79 -4.11 -12.06
N TYR A 514 -23.43 -4.77 -13.00
CA TYR A 514 -24.89 -5.05 -12.97
C TYR A 514 -25.22 -6.42 -12.37
N GLY A 515 -26.29 -6.46 -11.59
CA GLY A 515 -26.87 -7.71 -11.12
C GLY A 515 -25.92 -8.56 -10.29
N ARG A 516 -25.90 -9.86 -10.57
CA ARG A 516 -25.13 -10.84 -9.81
C ARG A 516 -23.68 -10.90 -10.29
N LEU A 517 -22.73 -10.76 -9.37
CA LEU A 517 -21.31 -10.98 -9.63
C LEU A 517 -20.92 -12.42 -9.26
N VAL A 518 -20.20 -13.08 -10.15
CA VAL A 518 -19.84 -14.50 -9.98
C VAL A 518 -18.76 -14.64 -8.92
N LEU A 519 -19.02 -15.47 -7.90
CA LEU A 519 -18.08 -15.93 -6.89
C LEU A 519 -17.85 -17.43 -7.07
N ALA A 520 -16.69 -17.81 -7.56
CA ALA A 520 -16.29 -19.19 -7.79
C ALA A 520 -15.74 -19.82 -6.49
N VAL A 521 -16.32 -20.93 -6.07
CA VAL A 521 -15.94 -21.72 -4.90
C VAL A 521 -15.84 -23.20 -5.29
N ASP A 522 -15.00 -23.99 -4.64
CA ASP A 522 -14.85 -25.42 -4.93
C ASP A 522 -15.53 -26.33 -3.88
N ASN A 523 -16.40 -25.75 -3.05
CA ASN A 523 -17.18 -26.47 -2.06
C ASN A 523 -18.69 -26.28 -2.28
N THR A 524 -19.39 -27.34 -2.69
CA THR A 524 -20.83 -27.30 -2.95
C THR A 524 -21.67 -26.98 -1.71
N ALA A 525 -21.21 -27.40 -0.51
CA ALA A 525 -21.91 -27.10 0.73
C ALA A 525 -21.97 -25.58 1.02
N VAL A 526 -20.99 -24.81 0.59
CA VAL A 526 -21.02 -23.32 0.69
C VAL A 526 -22.18 -22.77 -0.15
N ILE A 527 -22.38 -23.32 -1.34
CA ILE A 527 -23.45 -22.90 -2.25
C ILE A 527 -24.83 -23.25 -1.67
N ASP A 528 -24.98 -24.48 -1.17
CA ASP A 528 -26.22 -24.94 -0.58
C ASP A 528 -26.61 -24.06 0.63
N VAL A 529 -25.67 -23.78 1.54
CA VAL A 529 -25.89 -22.91 2.69
C VAL A 529 -26.19 -21.47 2.28
N ALA A 530 -25.58 -20.95 1.21
CA ALA A 530 -25.86 -19.61 0.70
C ALA A 530 -27.27 -19.47 0.12
N HIS A 531 -27.85 -20.54 -0.42
CA HIS A 531 -29.21 -20.57 -0.97
C HIS A 531 -30.28 -21.02 0.03
N ASP A 532 -29.91 -21.69 1.12
CA ASP A 532 -30.87 -22.21 2.11
C ASP A 532 -31.46 -21.07 2.96
N VAL A 533 -32.78 -21.06 3.09
CA VAL A 533 -33.53 -20.09 3.90
C VAL A 533 -33.62 -20.53 5.38
N GLY A 534 -33.33 -21.80 5.68
CA GLY A 534 -33.44 -22.40 7.02
C GLY A 534 -32.11 -22.34 7.80
N VAL A 535 -32.19 -22.09 9.11
CA VAL A 535 -31.05 -22.26 10.02
C VAL A 535 -30.99 -23.73 10.42
N SER A 536 -30.04 -24.49 9.87
CA SER A 536 -29.81 -25.87 10.31
C SER A 536 -29.08 -25.88 11.66
N ALA A 537 -29.25 -26.98 12.43
CA ALA A 537 -28.54 -27.16 13.69
C ALA A 537 -26.99 -27.09 13.54
N ARG A 538 -26.47 -27.33 12.32
CA ARG A 538 -25.04 -27.27 11.99
C ARG A 538 -24.52 -25.86 11.76
N THR A 539 -25.38 -24.84 11.56
CA THR A 539 -25.01 -23.47 11.18
C THR A 539 -25.14 -22.45 12.31
N LYS A 540 -25.59 -22.87 13.51
CA LYS A 540 -25.84 -21.96 14.64
C LYS A 540 -24.60 -21.21 15.16
N HIS A 541 -23.41 -21.69 14.88
CA HIS A 541 -22.14 -21.08 15.34
C HIS A 541 -21.55 -20.04 14.37
N PHE A 542 -22.15 -19.86 13.18
CA PHE A 542 -21.63 -19.03 12.06
C PHE A 542 -22.41 -17.75 11.81
N ASP A 543 -23.27 -17.32 12.68
CA ASP A 543 -24.40 -16.44 12.39
C ASP A 543 -24.08 -15.26 11.46
N ARG A 544 -23.04 -14.46 11.70
CA ARG A 544 -22.80 -13.23 10.94
C ARG A 544 -22.27 -13.45 9.52
N ALA A 545 -21.30 -14.32 9.33
CA ALA A 545 -20.72 -14.58 8.01
C ALA A 545 -21.72 -15.27 7.08
N ILE A 546 -22.52 -16.21 7.63
CA ILE A 546 -23.60 -16.91 6.92
C ILE A 546 -24.65 -15.92 6.43
N HIS A 547 -25.14 -15.08 7.35
CA HIS A 547 -26.14 -14.09 6.99
C HIS A 547 -25.64 -13.16 5.88
N TYR A 548 -24.40 -12.69 5.95
CA TYR A 548 -23.87 -11.76 4.96
C TYR A 548 -23.81 -12.35 3.54
N LEU A 549 -23.23 -13.55 3.35
CA LEU A 549 -23.19 -14.17 2.02
C LEU A 549 -24.59 -14.53 1.52
N ARG A 550 -25.46 -15.05 2.41
CA ARG A 550 -26.85 -15.37 2.12
C ARG A 550 -27.63 -14.14 1.66
N ASP A 551 -27.54 -13.04 2.42
CA ASP A 551 -28.19 -11.78 2.07
C ASP A 551 -27.77 -11.27 0.70
N LEU A 552 -26.48 -11.26 0.40
CA LEU A 552 -25.98 -10.85 -0.92
C LEU A 552 -26.46 -11.79 -2.05
N THR A 553 -26.60 -13.09 -1.76
CA THR A 553 -27.12 -14.06 -2.72
C THR A 553 -28.62 -13.83 -2.96
N GLN A 554 -29.41 -13.65 -1.92
CA GLN A 554 -30.86 -13.36 -2.00
C GLN A 554 -31.14 -12.00 -2.66
N LEU A 555 -30.35 -10.98 -2.34
CA LEU A 555 -30.40 -9.65 -2.99
C LEU A 555 -29.90 -9.67 -4.44
N ARG A 556 -29.51 -10.83 -4.94
CA ARG A 556 -28.97 -11.03 -6.29
C ARG A 556 -27.77 -10.13 -6.60
N ARG A 557 -26.93 -9.88 -5.61
CA ARG A 557 -25.68 -9.13 -5.76
C ARG A 557 -24.49 -10.02 -6.04
N VAL A 558 -24.44 -11.21 -5.43
CA VAL A 558 -23.40 -12.24 -5.63
C VAL A 558 -24.06 -13.53 -6.09
N LEU A 559 -23.36 -14.28 -6.92
CA LEU A 559 -23.73 -15.59 -7.40
C LEU A 559 -22.64 -16.60 -7.06
N PRO A 560 -22.74 -17.33 -5.93
CA PRO A 560 -21.85 -18.43 -5.65
C PRO A 560 -22.00 -19.52 -6.73
N HIS A 561 -20.87 -19.98 -7.26
CA HIS A 561 -20.84 -21.00 -8.31
C HIS A 561 -19.70 -21.98 -8.08
N TYR A 562 -20.01 -23.27 -8.25
CA TYR A 562 -19.03 -24.33 -8.09
C TYR A 562 -18.03 -24.34 -9.26
N VAL A 563 -16.74 -24.43 -8.93
CA VAL A 563 -15.65 -24.78 -9.85
C VAL A 563 -14.88 -25.97 -9.29
N SER A 564 -14.31 -26.80 -10.15
CA SER A 564 -13.43 -27.87 -9.66
C SER A 564 -12.16 -27.28 -9.04
N THR A 565 -11.56 -27.99 -8.08
CA THR A 565 -10.32 -27.57 -7.40
C THR A 565 -9.19 -27.22 -8.40
N ASP A 566 -9.09 -27.94 -9.52
CA ASP A 566 -8.10 -27.64 -10.58
C ASP A 566 -8.35 -26.28 -11.27
N MET A 567 -9.56 -25.73 -11.17
CA MET A 567 -9.92 -24.42 -11.71
C MET A 567 -9.99 -23.33 -10.63
N GLN A 568 -9.73 -23.68 -9.35
CA GLN A 568 -9.78 -22.77 -8.22
C GLN A 568 -8.57 -21.85 -8.22
N ARG A 569 -8.76 -20.59 -8.62
CA ARG A 569 -7.67 -19.60 -8.70
C ARG A 569 -7.24 -19.05 -7.36
N ALA A 570 -7.98 -19.31 -6.28
CA ALA A 570 -7.62 -18.90 -4.94
C ALA A 570 -6.72 -19.90 -4.18
N ASP A 571 -6.54 -21.12 -4.68
CA ASP A 571 -5.75 -22.20 -4.06
C ASP A 571 -4.33 -21.76 -3.63
N GLY A 572 -3.62 -21.04 -4.49
CA GLY A 572 -2.25 -20.60 -4.21
C GLY A 572 -2.14 -19.47 -3.17
N TYR A 573 -3.28 -18.91 -2.71
CA TYR A 573 -3.31 -17.95 -1.62
C TYR A 573 -3.57 -18.61 -0.25
N THR A 574 -3.88 -19.90 -0.22
CA THR A 574 -4.26 -20.61 1.01
C THR A 574 -3.26 -21.67 1.44
N LYS A 575 -2.47 -22.17 0.50
CA LYS A 575 -1.52 -23.26 0.74
C LYS A 575 -0.32 -23.19 -0.20
N SER A 576 0.76 -23.84 0.19
CA SER A 576 1.91 -24.08 -0.70
C SER A 576 1.55 -25.18 -1.70
N LEU A 577 1.64 -24.89 -2.99
CA LEU A 577 1.30 -25.82 -4.06
C LEU A 577 2.55 -26.61 -4.49
N ASP A 578 2.36 -27.88 -4.87
CA ASP A 578 3.43 -28.63 -5.56
C ASP A 578 3.81 -27.97 -6.89
N LYS A 579 5.02 -28.23 -7.40
CA LYS A 579 5.58 -27.56 -8.57
C LYS A 579 4.62 -27.58 -9.78
N SER A 580 3.96 -28.67 -10.06
CA SER A 580 3.06 -28.83 -11.21
C SER A 580 1.81 -27.95 -11.07
N LYS A 581 1.14 -28.04 -9.91
CA LYS A 581 -0.05 -27.23 -9.61
C LYS A 581 0.31 -25.75 -9.51
N TYR A 582 1.49 -25.43 -8.95
CA TYR A 582 1.97 -24.07 -8.87
C TYR A 582 2.10 -23.41 -10.24
N PHE A 583 2.71 -24.09 -11.22
CA PHE A 583 2.82 -23.55 -12.58
C PHE A 583 1.47 -23.44 -13.31
N ALA A 584 0.56 -24.39 -13.08
CA ALA A 584 -0.80 -24.30 -13.62
C ALA A 584 -1.54 -23.08 -13.06
N TRP A 585 -1.50 -22.91 -11.75
CA TRP A 585 -2.09 -21.76 -11.05
C TRP A 585 -1.45 -20.43 -11.49
N LEU A 586 -0.12 -20.38 -11.60
CA LEU A 586 0.63 -19.20 -11.98
C LEU A 586 0.19 -18.61 -13.34
N ARG A 587 -0.13 -19.48 -14.32
CA ARG A 587 -0.66 -19.05 -15.63
C ARG A 587 -2.01 -18.36 -15.53
N THR A 588 -2.76 -18.58 -14.46
CA THR A 588 -4.06 -17.93 -14.25
C THR A 588 -3.94 -16.51 -13.70
N ILE A 589 -2.85 -16.20 -12.98
CA ILE A 589 -2.60 -14.90 -12.38
C ILE A 589 -1.64 -14.03 -13.20
N PHE A 590 -0.75 -14.66 -13.97
CA PHE A 590 0.15 -13.98 -14.93
C PHE A 590 -0.10 -14.58 -16.33
N PRO A 591 -1.18 -14.17 -17.00
CA PRO A 591 -1.40 -14.62 -18.37
C PRO A 591 -0.25 -14.15 -19.26
N VAL A 592 0.30 -15.09 -20.04
CA VAL A 592 1.30 -14.75 -21.05
C VAL A 592 0.62 -13.79 -22.03
N ALA A 593 1.24 -12.65 -22.29
CA ALA A 593 0.77 -11.76 -23.33
C ALA A 593 0.66 -12.58 -24.62
N SER A 594 -0.52 -12.61 -25.24
CA SER A 594 -0.67 -13.18 -26.57
C SER A 594 0.27 -12.41 -27.51
N THR A 595 1.29 -13.11 -27.97
CA THR A 595 2.22 -12.64 -29.01
C THR A 595 1.46 -12.30 -30.28
#